data_4dfd67338700e7082ab0ad3d2758e616
#
_entry.id   4dfd67338700e7082ab0ad3d2758e616
#
_cell.length_a   1.000
_cell.length_b   1.000
_cell.length_c   1.000
_cell.angle_alpha   90.00
_cell.angle_beta   90.00
_cell.angle_gamma   90.00
#
_symmetry.space_group_name_H-M   'P 1'
#
loop_
_entity.id
_entity.type
_entity.pdbx_description
1 polymer ?
#
loop_
_entity_poly.entity_id
_entity_poly.type
_entity_poly.pdbx_seq_one_letter_code
_entity_poly.pdbx_strand_id
1 'polypeptide(L)'
;MKVLIPAVFGLVLLTGASGPGPLKDSMGNMFANRDEMAQMRGEIADLRHGRGSAAPAWVNQYAGALCSADSAFLVERTNPALGVTQQDIDAQFQRMHENGLDCTSVRYLGSVNDSQFVFVLRHGPKDVWYVLTLSEDGQSIAKVE
;
A
#
# COMPACT_ATOMS: atom_id res chain seq x y z
N MET A 1 -9.06 16.03 10.97
CA MET A 1 -8.43 14.78 11.38
C MET A 1 -8.76 13.57 10.52
N LYS A 2 -9.92 13.56 9.90
CA LYS A 2 -10.30 12.49 8.96
C LYS A 2 -9.60 12.55 7.59
N VAL A 3 -8.89 13.62 7.37
CA VAL A 3 -8.29 13.93 6.06
C VAL A 3 -7.09 13.03 5.72
N LEU A 4 -6.42 12.52 6.74
CA LEU A 4 -5.23 11.69 6.53
C LEU A 4 -5.55 10.26 6.12
N ILE A 5 -6.74 9.78 6.45
CA ILE A 5 -7.15 8.42 6.16
C ILE A 5 -7.24 8.15 4.66
N PRO A 6 -7.89 9.02 3.90
CA PRO A 6 -7.91 8.86 2.44
C PRO A 6 -6.51 8.91 1.83
N ALA A 7 -5.61 9.67 2.43
CA ALA A 7 -4.24 9.75 1.92
C ALA A 7 -3.44 8.47 2.15
N VAL A 8 -3.69 7.77 3.24
CA VAL A 8 -2.95 6.55 3.59
C VAL A 8 -3.44 5.33 2.80
N PHE A 9 -4.74 5.18 2.72
CA PHE A 9 -5.33 4.01 2.06
C PHE A 9 -5.98 4.34 0.72
N GLY A 10 -6.49 5.55 0.60
CA GLY A 10 -7.32 5.93 -0.53
C GLY A 10 -6.56 6.23 -1.79
N LEU A 11 -5.33 6.69 -1.67
CA LEU A 11 -4.56 7.11 -2.83
C LEU A 11 -4.42 5.98 -3.84
N VAL A 12 -4.07 4.81 -3.37
CA VAL A 12 -3.84 3.66 -4.23
C VAL A 12 -5.14 2.99 -4.63
N LEU A 13 -6.07 2.91 -3.69
CA LEU A 13 -7.26 2.09 -3.86
C LEU A 13 -8.38 2.82 -4.58
N LEU A 14 -8.59 4.08 -4.22
CA LEU A 14 -9.71 4.85 -4.75
C LEU A 14 -9.46 5.37 -6.15
N THR A 15 -8.24 5.79 -6.43
CA THR A 15 -7.91 6.33 -7.73
C THR A 15 -8.09 5.28 -8.82
N GLY A 16 -7.77 4.03 -8.51
CA GLY A 16 -8.01 2.92 -9.43
C GLY A 16 -9.47 2.56 -9.61
N ALA A 17 -10.29 2.82 -8.59
CA ALA A 17 -11.68 2.37 -8.54
C ALA A 17 -12.69 3.44 -8.94
N SER A 18 -12.38 4.70 -8.65
CA SER A 18 -13.39 5.77 -8.62
C SER A 18 -13.72 6.39 -9.96
N GLY A 19 -13.17 5.89 -11.03
CA GLY A 19 -13.46 6.41 -12.36
C GLY A 19 -12.31 7.16 -13.02
N PRO A 20 -12.53 7.75 -14.19
CA PRO A 20 -11.45 8.20 -15.07
C PRO A 20 -10.68 9.42 -14.56
N GLY A 21 -11.31 10.34 -13.83
CA GLY A 21 -10.67 11.57 -13.39
C GLY A 21 -9.55 11.37 -12.36
N PRO A 22 -9.84 10.78 -11.18
CA PRO A 22 -8.82 10.52 -10.17
C PRO A 22 -7.71 9.60 -10.63
N LEU A 23 -8.04 8.60 -11.44
CA LEU A 23 -7.06 7.71 -12.03
C LEU A 23 -6.13 8.45 -13.00
N LYS A 24 -6.67 9.35 -13.81
CA LYS A 24 -5.88 10.17 -14.72
C LYS A 24 -4.90 11.07 -13.99
N ASP A 25 -5.35 11.73 -12.93
CA ASP A 25 -4.51 12.63 -12.14
C ASP A 25 -3.39 11.86 -11.44
N SER A 26 -3.71 10.71 -10.89
CA SER A 26 -2.73 9.84 -10.25
C SER A 26 -1.70 9.32 -11.25
N MET A 27 -2.13 8.89 -12.41
CA MET A 27 -1.23 8.45 -13.49
C MET A 27 -0.44 9.62 -14.06
N GLY A 28 -1.04 10.80 -14.20
CA GLY A 28 -0.36 12.01 -14.65
C GLY A 28 0.79 12.38 -13.71
N ASN A 29 0.56 12.33 -12.41
CA ASN A 29 1.59 12.58 -11.40
C ASN A 29 2.69 11.52 -11.42
N MET A 30 2.35 10.26 -11.62
CA MET A 30 3.33 9.19 -11.77
C MET A 30 4.20 9.39 -13.02
N PHE A 31 3.63 9.85 -14.13
CA PHE A 31 4.38 10.11 -15.34
C PHE A 31 5.20 11.41 -15.31
N ALA A 32 4.79 12.39 -14.49
CA ALA A 32 5.54 13.62 -14.28
C ALA A 32 6.87 13.36 -13.54
N ASN A 33 6.95 12.29 -12.73
CA ASN A 33 8.12 11.92 -11.96
C ASN A 33 8.84 10.71 -12.57
N ARG A 34 9.15 10.78 -13.86
CA ARG A 34 9.79 9.67 -14.59
C ARG A 34 11.11 9.23 -13.96
N ASP A 35 11.88 10.17 -13.46
CA ASP A 35 13.19 9.88 -12.86
C ASP A 35 13.03 9.13 -11.53
N GLU A 36 12.06 9.53 -10.72
CA GLU A 36 11.70 8.80 -9.49
C GLU A 36 11.23 7.39 -9.79
N MET A 37 10.40 7.21 -10.79
CA MET A 37 9.93 5.89 -11.20
C MET A 37 11.05 5.03 -11.78
N ALA A 38 11.96 5.61 -12.55
CA ALA A 38 13.13 4.90 -13.07
C ALA A 38 14.04 4.45 -11.92
N GLN A 39 14.24 5.32 -10.94
CA GLN A 39 15.01 5.00 -9.74
C GLN A 39 14.34 3.88 -8.94
N MET A 40 13.03 3.99 -8.70
CA MET A 40 12.25 2.97 -8.00
C MET A 40 12.29 1.63 -8.74
N ARG A 41 12.20 1.63 -10.06
CA ARG A 41 12.36 0.40 -10.87
C ARG A 41 13.74 -0.20 -10.75
N GLY A 42 14.78 0.63 -10.70
CA GLY A 42 16.15 0.18 -10.47
C GLY A 42 16.30 -0.45 -9.09
N GLU A 43 15.80 0.18 -8.06
CA GLU A 43 15.79 -0.33 -6.69
C GLU A 43 15.02 -1.66 -6.59
N ILE A 44 13.88 -1.76 -7.24
CA ILE A 44 13.09 -3.00 -7.28
C ILE A 44 13.79 -4.09 -8.09
N ALA A 45 14.45 -3.74 -9.17
CA ALA A 45 15.25 -4.70 -9.92
C ALA A 45 16.41 -5.24 -9.07
N ASP A 46 17.06 -4.39 -8.29
CA ASP A 46 18.07 -4.80 -7.32
C ASP A 46 17.53 -5.73 -6.24
N LEU A 47 16.30 -5.50 -5.78
CA LEU A 47 15.62 -6.38 -4.82
C LEU A 47 15.36 -7.78 -5.39
N ARG A 48 15.08 -7.88 -6.67
CA ARG A 48 14.89 -9.18 -7.35
C ARG A 48 16.15 -10.03 -7.36
N HIS A 49 17.30 -9.43 -7.20
CA HIS A 49 18.59 -10.10 -7.11
C HIS A 49 19.01 -10.45 -5.67
N GLY A 50 18.09 -10.36 -4.72
CA GLY A 50 18.31 -10.83 -3.35
C GLY A 50 19.08 -9.86 -2.45
N ARG A 51 19.16 -8.60 -2.81
CA ARG A 51 19.87 -7.57 -2.03
C ARG A 51 19.04 -6.94 -0.92
N GLY A 52 17.73 -7.21 -0.90
CA GLY A 52 16.84 -6.70 0.12
C GLY A 52 16.75 -7.61 1.33
N SER A 53 16.62 -7.05 2.52
CA SER A 53 16.33 -7.82 3.73
C SER A 53 14.89 -8.37 3.70
N ALA A 54 14.69 -9.47 4.41
CA ALA A 54 13.35 -10.01 4.62
C ALA A 54 12.50 -9.01 5.42
N ALA A 55 11.22 -8.91 5.09
CA ALA A 55 10.30 -8.13 5.90
C ALA A 55 10.08 -8.81 7.26
N PRO A 56 9.91 -8.04 8.35
CA PRO A 56 9.47 -8.59 9.61
C PRO A 56 8.15 -9.37 9.43
N ALA A 57 7.97 -10.43 10.22
CA ALA A 57 6.79 -11.30 10.10
C ALA A 57 5.47 -10.51 10.17
N TRP A 58 5.37 -9.55 11.08
CA TRP A 58 4.17 -8.74 11.20
C TRP A 58 3.91 -7.81 10.00
N VAL A 59 4.96 -7.39 9.31
CA VAL A 59 4.82 -6.59 8.08
C VAL A 59 4.26 -7.45 6.94
N ASN A 60 4.71 -8.70 6.83
CA ASN A 60 4.09 -9.67 5.91
C ASN A 60 2.62 -9.92 6.25
N GLN A 61 2.30 -10.01 7.53
CA GLN A 61 0.92 -10.14 8.01
C GLN A 61 0.09 -8.91 7.66
N TYR A 62 0.68 -7.72 7.75
CA TYR A 62 0.01 -6.48 7.37
C TYR A 62 -0.34 -6.48 5.88
N ALA A 63 0.59 -6.84 5.02
CA ALA A 63 0.33 -6.98 3.59
C ALA A 63 -0.75 -8.04 3.31
N GLY A 64 -0.70 -9.16 4.01
CA GLY A 64 -1.74 -10.18 3.95
C GLY A 64 -3.11 -9.66 4.40
N ALA A 65 -3.14 -8.83 5.44
CA ALA A 65 -4.36 -8.19 5.94
C ALA A 65 -4.94 -7.18 4.94
N LEU A 66 -4.09 -6.47 4.20
CA LEU A 66 -4.53 -5.63 3.09
C LEU A 66 -5.23 -6.44 1.99
N CYS A 67 -4.76 -7.65 1.76
CA CYS A 67 -5.35 -8.56 0.77
C CYS A 67 -6.62 -9.24 1.27
N SER A 68 -6.64 -9.67 2.52
CA SER A 68 -7.79 -10.38 3.12
C SER A 68 -8.85 -9.47 3.71
N ALA A 69 -8.64 -8.16 3.67
CA ALA A 69 -9.54 -7.15 4.27
C ALA A 69 -9.69 -7.31 5.79
N ASP A 70 -8.62 -7.67 6.48
CA ASP A 70 -8.59 -7.76 7.94
C ASP A 70 -8.37 -6.37 8.56
N SER A 71 -9.44 -5.62 8.65
CA SER A 71 -9.40 -4.24 9.14
C SER A 71 -8.96 -4.12 10.60
N ALA A 72 -9.29 -5.09 11.43
CA ALA A 72 -8.89 -5.11 12.84
C ALA A 72 -7.37 -5.18 12.99
N PHE A 73 -6.72 -6.06 12.26
CA PHE A 73 -5.27 -6.17 12.25
C PHE A 73 -4.61 -4.90 11.67
N LEU A 74 -5.15 -4.36 10.60
CA LEU A 74 -4.63 -3.14 9.97
C LEU A 74 -4.66 -1.95 10.92
N VAL A 75 -5.77 -1.76 11.64
CA VAL A 75 -5.89 -0.69 12.65
C VAL A 75 -4.87 -0.88 13.77
N GLU A 76 -4.76 -2.10 14.27
CA GLU A 76 -3.83 -2.42 15.37
C GLU A 76 -2.38 -2.08 15.02
N ARG A 77 -2.00 -2.29 13.77
CA ARG A 77 -0.63 -2.11 13.30
C ARG A 77 -0.39 -0.79 12.54
N THR A 78 -1.40 0.04 12.39
CA THR A 78 -1.24 1.39 11.84
C THR A 78 -0.90 2.38 12.95
N ASN A 79 0.01 3.30 12.67
CA ASN A 79 0.41 4.31 13.65
C ASN A 79 -0.82 5.07 14.17
N PRO A 80 -1.10 5.04 15.48
CA PRO A 80 -2.28 5.69 16.04
C PRO A 80 -2.33 7.19 15.82
N ALA A 81 -1.19 7.84 15.58
CA ALA A 81 -1.13 9.26 15.26
C ALA A 81 -1.86 9.61 13.96
N LEU A 82 -2.08 8.64 13.08
CA LEU A 82 -2.81 8.85 11.83
C LEU A 82 -4.33 8.90 12.03
N GLY A 83 -4.84 8.49 13.18
CA GLY A 83 -6.27 8.52 13.49
C GLY A 83 -7.15 7.61 12.63
N VAL A 84 -6.57 6.58 12.04
CA VAL A 84 -7.30 5.60 11.22
C VAL A 84 -8.16 4.72 12.11
N THR A 85 -9.43 4.58 11.77
CA THR A 85 -10.36 3.70 12.48
C THR A 85 -10.67 2.46 11.66
N GLN A 86 -11.11 1.40 12.33
CA GLN A 86 -11.57 0.18 11.66
C GLN A 86 -12.70 0.47 10.67
N GLN A 87 -13.63 1.34 11.06
CA GLN A 87 -14.75 1.72 10.21
C GLN A 87 -14.29 2.41 8.92
N ASP A 88 -13.25 3.23 8.99
CA ASP A 88 -12.70 3.88 7.80
C ASP A 88 -12.10 2.86 6.83
N ILE A 89 -11.40 1.87 7.37
CA ILE A 89 -10.81 0.79 6.58
C ILE A 89 -11.88 -0.10 5.97
N ASP A 90 -12.88 -0.47 6.75
CA ASP A 90 -14.01 -1.28 6.26
C ASP A 90 -14.73 -0.58 5.11
N ALA A 91 -14.93 0.73 5.22
CA ALA A 91 -15.56 1.52 4.16
C ALA A 91 -14.71 1.52 2.87
N GLN A 92 -13.40 1.53 2.99
CA GLN A 92 -12.50 1.43 1.84
C GLN A 92 -12.60 0.06 1.17
N PHE A 93 -12.54 -1.00 1.93
CA PHE A 93 -12.66 -2.36 1.38
C PHE A 93 -14.01 -2.58 0.73
N GLN A 94 -15.08 -2.03 1.31
CA GLN A 94 -16.41 -2.10 0.72
C GLN A 94 -16.43 -1.45 -0.66
N ARG A 95 -15.87 -0.26 -0.80
CA ARG A 95 -15.77 0.44 -2.09
C ARG A 95 -14.96 -0.34 -3.11
N MET A 96 -13.86 -0.94 -2.68
CA MET A 96 -13.05 -1.79 -3.57
C MET A 96 -13.85 -2.99 -4.05
N HIS A 97 -14.55 -3.65 -3.15
CA HIS A 97 -15.39 -4.80 -3.49
C HIS A 97 -16.47 -4.40 -4.51
N GLU A 98 -17.15 -3.30 -4.29
CA GLU A 98 -18.18 -2.77 -5.19
C GLU A 98 -17.64 -2.46 -6.59
N ASN A 99 -16.35 -2.17 -6.70
CA ASN A 99 -15.68 -1.88 -7.97
C ASN A 99 -14.93 -3.08 -8.56
N GLY A 100 -15.11 -4.27 -8.01
CA GLY A 100 -14.45 -5.48 -8.51
C GLY A 100 -12.94 -5.51 -8.27
N LEU A 101 -12.47 -4.84 -7.22
CA LEU A 101 -11.05 -4.72 -6.88
C LEU A 101 -10.66 -5.58 -5.67
N ASP A 102 -11.31 -6.71 -5.49
CA ASP A 102 -10.93 -7.65 -4.45
C ASP A 102 -9.50 -8.15 -4.66
N CYS A 103 -8.76 -8.25 -3.58
CA CYS A 103 -7.41 -8.78 -3.65
C CYS A 103 -7.40 -10.30 -3.74
N THR A 104 -6.63 -10.83 -4.67
CA THR A 104 -6.51 -12.28 -4.91
C THR A 104 -5.13 -12.83 -4.61
N SER A 105 -4.11 -11.99 -4.55
CA SER A 105 -2.76 -12.44 -4.22
C SER A 105 -1.92 -11.29 -3.66
N VAL A 106 -0.95 -11.66 -2.85
CA VAL A 106 0.04 -10.75 -2.29
C VAL A 106 1.42 -11.35 -2.45
N ARG A 107 2.39 -10.54 -2.87
CA ARG A 107 3.76 -10.97 -3.09
C ARG A 107 4.72 -9.93 -2.54
N TYR A 108 5.66 -10.38 -1.71
CA TYR A 108 6.76 -9.55 -1.25
C TYR A 108 7.82 -9.39 -2.35
N LEU A 109 8.23 -8.17 -2.63
CA LEU A 109 9.30 -7.87 -3.58
C LEU A 109 10.65 -7.64 -2.90
N GLY A 110 10.66 -7.01 -1.76
CA GLY A 110 11.88 -6.71 -1.03
C GLY A 110 11.80 -5.40 -0.24
N SER A 111 12.90 -5.05 0.42
CA SER A 111 13.01 -3.79 1.15
C SER A 111 13.81 -2.75 0.36
N VAL A 112 13.36 -1.51 0.39
CA VAL A 112 14.11 -0.37 -0.15
C VAL A 112 15.18 0.06 0.84
N ASN A 113 14.81 0.04 2.12
CA ASN A 113 15.71 0.31 3.24
C ASN A 113 15.15 -0.39 4.50
N ASP A 114 15.74 -0.14 5.67
CA ASP A 114 15.35 -0.82 6.91
C ASP A 114 13.91 -0.51 7.37
N SER A 115 13.27 0.50 6.81
CA SER A 115 11.93 0.95 7.19
C SER A 115 10.89 0.89 6.08
N GLN A 116 11.28 0.51 4.86
CA GLN A 116 10.37 0.49 3.72
C GLN A 116 10.39 -0.86 3.00
N PHE A 117 9.21 -1.45 2.88
CA PHE A 117 9.01 -2.78 2.30
C PHE A 117 8.01 -2.71 1.15
N VAL A 118 8.34 -3.40 0.06
CA VAL A 118 7.55 -3.34 -1.18
C VAL A 118 6.82 -4.65 -1.40
N PHE A 119 5.52 -4.53 -1.65
CA PHE A 119 4.63 -5.65 -1.97
C PHE A 119 3.87 -5.37 -3.25
N VAL A 120 3.49 -6.43 -3.95
CA VAL A 120 2.53 -6.37 -5.04
C VAL A 120 1.28 -7.11 -4.63
N LEU A 121 0.15 -6.42 -4.69
CA LEU A 121 -1.17 -7.00 -4.45
C LEU A 121 -1.96 -6.99 -5.76
N ARG A 122 -2.60 -8.10 -6.07
CA ARG A 122 -3.46 -8.16 -7.23
C ARG A 122 -4.89 -7.82 -6.83
N HIS A 123 -5.36 -6.69 -7.31
CA HIS A 123 -6.72 -6.19 -7.11
C HIS A 123 -7.53 -6.33 -8.40
N GLY A 124 -8.37 -7.35 -8.48
CA GLY A 124 -9.08 -7.65 -9.71
C GLY A 124 -8.09 -7.94 -10.85
N PRO A 125 -8.17 -7.23 -11.98
CA PRO A 125 -7.27 -7.43 -13.10
C PRO A 125 -5.93 -6.68 -12.99
N LYS A 126 -5.70 -5.93 -11.89
CA LYS A 126 -4.56 -5.02 -11.75
C LYS A 126 -3.59 -5.47 -10.68
N ASP A 127 -2.30 -5.41 -10.99
CA ASP A 127 -1.24 -5.49 -10.00
C ASP A 127 -0.98 -4.09 -9.45
N VAL A 128 -1.09 -3.95 -8.15
CA VAL A 128 -0.88 -2.68 -7.45
C VAL A 128 0.32 -2.83 -6.51
N TRP A 129 1.22 -1.89 -6.58
CA TRP A 129 2.43 -1.87 -5.79
C TRP A 129 2.20 -1.04 -4.54
N TYR A 130 2.59 -1.61 -3.41
CA TYR A 130 2.49 -0.97 -2.11
C TYR A 130 3.86 -0.83 -1.49
N VAL A 131 4.16 0.36 -1.02
CA VAL A 131 5.32 0.60 -0.18
C VAL A 131 4.82 0.83 1.25
N LEU A 132 5.17 -0.08 2.13
CA LEU A 132 4.83 0.01 3.54
C LEU A 132 6.02 0.65 4.27
N THR A 133 5.79 1.81 4.85
CA THR A 133 6.81 2.53 5.61
C THR A 133 6.54 2.38 7.11
N LEU A 134 7.53 1.92 7.85
CA LEU A 134 7.44 1.80 9.30
C LEU A 134 7.52 3.16 9.99
N SER A 135 6.90 3.24 11.16
CA SER A 135 7.14 4.34 12.10
C SER A 135 8.59 4.34 12.61
N GLU A 136 9.01 5.45 13.21
CA GLU A 136 10.38 5.59 13.73
C GLU A 136 10.75 4.49 14.74
N ASP A 137 9.81 4.05 15.54
CA ASP A 137 10.02 2.97 16.51
C ASP A 137 9.99 1.56 15.88
N GLY A 138 9.63 1.46 14.60
CA GLY A 138 9.55 0.20 13.88
C GLY A 138 8.42 -0.72 14.31
N GLN A 139 7.43 -0.23 15.07
CA GLN A 139 6.37 -1.05 15.65
C GLN A 139 5.02 -0.92 14.94
N SER A 140 4.88 0.05 14.05
CA SER A 140 3.63 0.28 13.33
C SER A 140 3.90 0.77 11.92
N ILE A 141 2.88 0.77 11.08
CA ILE A 141 2.93 1.34 9.74
C ILE A 141 2.60 2.83 9.83
N ALA A 142 3.54 3.65 9.36
CA ALA A 142 3.39 5.10 9.32
C ALA A 142 2.81 5.58 7.99
N LYS A 143 3.01 4.82 6.91
CA LYS A 143 2.57 5.22 5.58
C LYS A 143 2.38 4.01 4.67
N VAL A 144 1.36 4.06 3.84
CA VAL A 144 1.10 3.12 2.75
C VAL A 144 1.00 3.92 1.46
N GLU A 145 1.83 3.60 0.48
CA GLU A 145 1.87 4.27 -0.83
C GLU A 145 1.70 3.28 -1.96
#